data_c6340f31c2eabc26d7342d06ec699443
#
_entry.id   c6340f31c2eabc26d7342d06ec699443
#
_cell.length_a   1.000
_cell.length_b   1.000
_cell.length_c   1.000
_cell.angle_alpha   90.00
_cell.angle_beta   90.00
_cell.angle_gamma   90.00
#
_symmetry.space_group_name_H-M   'P 1'
#
loop_
_entity.id
_entity.type
_entity.pdbx_description
1 polymer ?
#
loop_
_entity_poly.entity_id
_entity_poly.type
_entity_poly.pdbx_seq_one_letter_code
_entity_poly.pdbx_strand_id
1 'polypeptide(L)'
;ILMLNNQNFNLPPNQISTVERTYNFNQIINAHDLNDSVEQINVFQLFTHAHEHMIRFDIELNYSNGTSELVYTALDWEHPPILQLNDPIIITPGMSLTLKCTYNNWTDEHLQFGLLSTDEMMILFGYFYTD
;
A
#
# COMPACT_ATOMS: atom_id res chain seq x y z
N ILE A 1 8.53 -10.19 -6.34
CA ILE A 1 8.32 -8.84 -5.78
C ILE A 1 6.84 -8.61 -5.53
N LEU A 2 6.54 -7.96 -4.41
CA LEU A 2 5.19 -7.50 -4.10
C LEU A 2 5.03 -6.08 -4.64
N MET A 3 3.91 -5.84 -5.36
CA MET A 3 3.58 -4.49 -5.84
C MET A 3 2.07 -4.31 -5.89
N LEU A 4 1.55 -3.42 -5.06
CA LEU A 4 0.14 -3.03 -5.07
C LEU A 4 0.07 -1.53 -5.34
N ASN A 5 -0.44 -1.17 -6.50
CA ASN A 5 -0.43 0.20 -7.00
C ASN A 5 -1.87 0.71 -7.15
N ASN A 6 -2.29 1.60 -6.24
CA ASN A 6 -3.58 2.26 -6.36
C ASN A 6 -3.46 3.47 -7.28
N GLN A 7 -4.04 3.39 -8.47
CA GLN A 7 -4.05 4.46 -9.45
C GLN A 7 -5.38 5.22 -9.49
N ASN A 8 -6.31 4.86 -8.63
CA ASN A 8 -7.66 5.41 -8.67
C ASN A 8 -7.89 6.36 -7.50
N PHE A 9 -7.42 7.59 -7.64
CA PHE A 9 -7.67 8.64 -6.67
C PHE A 9 -7.62 10.01 -7.30
N ASN A 10 -8.27 10.97 -6.65
CA ASN A 10 -8.27 12.37 -7.04
C ASN A 10 -8.17 13.21 -5.76
N LEU A 11 -7.14 14.03 -5.68
CA LEU A 11 -6.88 14.88 -4.51
C LEU A 11 -7.36 16.29 -4.80
N PRO A 12 -8.44 16.77 -4.15
CA PRO A 12 -8.91 18.12 -4.36
C PRO A 12 -7.87 19.17 -3.96
N PRO A 13 -7.90 20.36 -4.58
CA PRO A 13 -6.93 21.40 -4.28
C PRO A 13 -7.10 22.00 -2.89
N ASN A 14 -6.00 22.49 -2.33
CA ASN A 14 -5.94 23.27 -1.09
C ASN A 14 -6.54 22.54 0.12
N GLN A 15 -6.32 21.23 0.22
CA GLN A 15 -6.81 20.48 1.38
C GLN A 15 -6.02 19.19 1.62
N ILE A 16 -6.21 18.65 2.82
CA ILE A 16 -5.67 17.35 3.22
C ILE A 16 -6.72 16.29 2.92
N SER A 17 -6.32 15.21 2.27
CA SER A 17 -7.21 14.09 1.92
C SER A 17 -6.55 12.76 2.28
N THR A 18 -7.36 11.80 2.70
CA THR A 18 -6.90 10.43 2.94
C THR A 18 -7.54 9.51 1.92
N VAL A 19 -6.70 8.69 1.26
CA VAL A 19 -7.11 7.71 0.26
C VAL A 19 -6.87 6.32 0.83
N GLU A 20 -7.87 5.45 0.76
CA GLU A 20 -7.76 4.06 1.19
C GLU A 20 -8.05 3.11 0.04
N ARG A 21 -7.28 2.04 -0.02
CA ARG A 21 -7.55 0.93 -0.93
C ARG A 21 -7.25 -0.39 -0.20
N THR A 22 -8.22 -1.30 -0.20
CA THR A 22 -8.05 -2.63 0.38
C THR A 22 -7.92 -3.66 -0.74
N TYR A 23 -6.91 -4.53 -0.61
CA TYR A 23 -6.67 -5.65 -1.50
C TYR A 23 -6.88 -6.94 -0.72
N ASN A 24 -7.89 -7.73 -1.09
CA ASN A 24 -8.09 -9.04 -0.47
C ASN A 24 -7.10 -10.07 -1.04
N PHE A 25 -7.07 -11.25 -0.43
CA PHE A 25 -6.13 -12.30 -0.82
C PHE A 25 -6.20 -12.62 -2.32
N ASN A 26 -7.41 -12.76 -2.86
CA ASN A 26 -7.59 -13.09 -4.28
C ASN A 26 -7.09 -11.97 -5.19
N GLN A 27 -7.30 -10.73 -4.81
CA GLN A 27 -6.79 -9.57 -5.57
C GLN A 27 -5.27 -9.52 -5.56
N ILE A 28 -4.64 -9.89 -4.45
CA ILE A 28 -3.17 -9.97 -4.37
C ILE A 28 -2.65 -11.09 -5.27
N ILE A 29 -3.30 -12.26 -5.23
CA ILE A 29 -2.97 -13.39 -6.11
C ILE A 29 -3.06 -12.98 -7.57
N ASN A 30 -4.16 -12.33 -7.96
CA ASN A 30 -4.39 -11.93 -9.35
C ASN A 30 -3.44 -10.83 -9.81
N ALA A 31 -3.12 -9.88 -8.93
CA ALA A 31 -2.21 -8.78 -9.25
C ALA A 31 -0.79 -9.27 -9.57
N HIS A 32 -0.42 -10.46 -9.09
CA HIS A 32 0.93 -11.03 -9.25
C HIS A 32 0.95 -12.27 -10.14
N ASP A 33 -0.15 -12.55 -10.85
CA ASP A 33 -0.29 -13.72 -11.72
C ASP A 33 0.07 -15.03 -11.03
N LEU A 34 -0.27 -15.15 -9.75
CA LEU A 34 0.02 -16.36 -8.99
C LEU A 34 -1.03 -17.43 -9.27
N ASN A 35 -0.62 -18.69 -9.05
CA ASN A 35 -1.50 -19.83 -9.24
C ASN A 35 -2.61 -19.84 -8.17
N ASP A 36 -3.83 -20.23 -8.57
CA ASP A 36 -4.99 -20.31 -7.66
C ASP A 36 -4.80 -21.33 -6.53
N SER A 37 -3.83 -22.23 -6.66
CA SER A 37 -3.50 -23.21 -5.61
C SER A 37 -2.67 -22.62 -4.48
N VAL A 38 -2.19 -21.38 -4.62
CA VAL A 38 -1.46 -20.68 -3.55
C VAL A 38 -2.42 -20.40 -2.41
N GLU A 39 -2.08 -20.86 -1.20
CA GLU A 39 -2.91 -20.67 -0.01
C GLU A 39 -2.28 -19.76 1.03
N GLN A 40 -1.05 -19.32 0.79
CA GLN A 40 -0.31 -18.50 1.75
C GLN A 40 0.71 -17.63 1.03
N ILE A 41 0.74 -16.36 1.41
CA ILE A 41 1.74 -15.40 0.97
C ILE A 41 2.52 -14.96 2.20
N ASN A 42 3.85 -15.04 2.13
CA ASN A 42 4.75 -14.71 3.24
C ASN A 42 5.54 -13.47 2.85
N VAL A 43 5.19 -12.33 3.43
CA VAL A 43 5.82 -11.04 3.11
C VAL A 43 6.93 -10.78 4.10
N PHE A 44 8.17 -10.67 3.62
CA PHE A 44 9.33 -10.47 4.49
C PHE A 44 10.00 -9.10 4.34
N GLN A 45 9.54 -8.28 3.41
CA GLN A 45 10.00 -6.90 3.28
C GLN A 45 8.87 -6.02 2.78
N LEU A 46 8.73 -4.82 3.37
CA LEU A 46 7.76 -3.80 2.98
C LEU A 46 8.41 -2.44 2.88
N PHE A 47 8.04 -1.68 1.88
CA PHE A 47 8.28 -0.26 1.78
C PHE A 47 7.22 0.37 0.86
N THR A 48 7.08 1.68 0.92
CA THR A 48 6.06 2.39 0.16
C THR A 48 6.68 3.43 -0.75
N HIS A 49 5.91 3.85 -1.76
CA HIS A 49 6.31 4.94 -2.64
C HIS A 49 5.12 5.87 -2.89
N ALA A 50 5.36 7.14 -2.67
CA ALA A 50 4.46 8.23 -3.01
C ALA A 50 5.32 9.43 -3.43
N HIS A 51 4.70 10.55 -3.78
CA HIS A 51 5.41 11.76 -4.15
C HIS A 51 5.28 12.83 -3.04
N GLU A 52 5.65 14.06 -3.35
CA GLU A 52 5.94 15.10 -2.35
C GLU A 52 4.75 15.56 -1.51
N HIS A 53 3.51 15.25 -1.90
CA HIS A 53 2.33 15.67 -1.15
C HIS A 53 1.93 14.67 -0.06
N MET A 54 2.54 13.49 -0.05
CA MET A 54 2.27 12.48 0.98
C MET A 54 2.84 12.95 2.32
N ILE A 55 2.00 12.91 3.36
CA ILE A 55 2.42 13.21 4.72
C ILE A 55 2.38 11.99 5.63
N ARG A 56 1.62 10.96 5.27
CA ARG A 56 1.58 9.68 6.01
C ARG A 56 1.10 8.56 5.09
N PHE A 57 1.75 7.41 5.19
CA PHE A 57 1.37 6.22 4.44
C PHE A 57 1.41 5.01 5.38
N ASP A 58 0.24 4.44 5.65
CA ASP A 58 0.06 3.29 6.54
C ASP A 58 -0.31 2.05 5.75
N ILE A 59 0.16 0.90 6.22
CA ILE A 59 -0.27 -0.41 5.73
C ILE A 59 -0.86 -1.15 6.92
N GLU A 60 -2.10 -1.62 6.76
CA GLU A 60 -2.82 -2.39 7.76
C GLU A 60 -3.06 -3.81 7.26
N LEU A 61 -2.82 -4.78 8.12
CA LEU A 61 -3.17 -6.18 7.88
C LEU A 61 -4.53 -6.45 8.52
N ASN A 62 -5.48 -6.91 7.72
CA ASN A 62 -6.83 -7.21 8.19
C ASN A 62 -7.01 -8.71 8.31
N TYR A 63 -7.38 -9.17 9.49
CA TYR A 63 -7.60 -10.57 9.78
C TYR A 63 -9.04 -10.99 9.47
N SER A 64 -9.24 -12.28 9.22
CA SER A 64 -10.56 -12.81 8.87
C SER A 64 -11.59 -12.68 9.99
N ASN A 65 -11.14 -12.47 11.25
CA ASN A 65 -12.04 -12.26 12.39
C ASN A 65 -12.50 -10.80 12.55
N GLY A 66 -12.14 -9.92 11.60
CA GLY A 66 -12.53 -8.51 11.62
C GLY A 66 -11.58 -7.58 12.36
N THR A 67 -10.50 -8.09 12.94
CA THR A 67 -9.48 -7.24 13.58
C THR A 67 -8.44 -6.81 12.56
N SER A 68 -7.71 -5.73 12.87
CA SER A 68 -6.67 -5.18 12.01
C SER A 68 -5.43 -4.83 12.83
N GLU A 69 -4.29 -4.88 12.16
CA GLU A 69 -2.99 -4.54 12.77
C GLU A 69 -2.25 -3.58 11.84
N LEU A 70 -1.74 -2.48 12.40
CA LEU A 70 -0.86 -1.57 11.67
C LEU A 70 0.52 -2.22 11.57
N VAL A 71 0.96 -2.53 10.34
CA VAL A 71 2.22 -3.25 10.11
C VAL A 71 3.32 -2.37 9.53
N TYR A 72 2.98 -1.17 9.06
CA TYR A 72 3.95 -0.27 8.45
C TYR A 72 3.42 1.17 8.48
N THR A 73 4.32 2.13 8.72
CA THR A 73 4.03 3.56 8.61
C THR A 73 5.23 4.28 8.03
N ALA A 74 5.00 5.15 7.04
CA ALA A 74 5.98 6.09 6.51
C ALA A 74 5.47 7.52 6.72
N LEU A 75 6.35 8.40 7.20
CA LEU A 75 6.05 9.81 7.42
C LEU A 75 6.87 10.73 6.53
N ASP A 76 7.81 10.17 5.78
CA ASP A 76 8.72 10.88 4.88
C ASP A 76 8.59 10.27 3.49
N TRP A 77 8.03 11.04 2.54
CA TRP A 77 7.80 10.53 1.19
C TRP A 77 9.11 10.24 0.45
N GLU A 78 10.18 10.99 0.76
CA GLU A 78 11.46 10.89 0.06
C GLU A 78 12.31 9.73 0.57
N HIS A 79 12.19 9.42 1.87
CA HIS A 79 12.96 8.37 2.53
C HIS A 79 12.03 7.45 3.35
N PRO A 80 11.11 6.72 2.69
CA PRO A 80 10.25 5.80 3.42
C PRO A 80 11.10 4.69 4.05
N PRO A 81 10.73 4.22 5.26
CA PRO A 81 11.44 3.10 5.87
C PRO A 81 11.35 1.85 5.00
N ILE A 82 12.42 1.06 4.99
CA ILE A 82 12.39 -0.29 4.42
C ILE A 82 12.29 -1.25 5.61
N LEU A 83 11.12 -1.86 5.76
CA LEU A 83 10.88 -2.78 6.87
C LEU A 83 11.29 -4.18 6.47
N GLN A 84 12.37 -4.67 7.09
CA GLN A 84 12.86 -6.02 6.90
C GLN A 84 12.35 -6.88 8.06
N LEU A 85 11.67 -7.98 7.75
CA LEU A 85 11.00 -8.83 8.74
C LEU A 85 11.71 -10.17 8.88
N ASN A 86 12.14 -10.51 10.09
CA ASN A 86 12.64 -11.85 10.40
C ASN A 86 11.51 -12.87 10.40
N ASP A 87 10.36 -12.46 10.99
CA ASP A 87 9.13 -13.25 10.95
C ASP A 87 8.21 -12.63 9.89
N PRO A 88 7.95 -13.31 8.77
CA PRO A 88 7.15 -12.72 7.71
C PRO A 88 5.71 -12.46 8.13
N ILE A 89 5.10 -11.47 7.49
CA ILE A 89 3.66 -11.27 7.57
C ILE A 89 3.01 -12.36 6.72
N ILE A 90 2.13 -13.16 7.35
CA ILE A 90 1.46 -14.27 6.68
C ILE A 90 0.06 -13.83 6.28
N ILE A 91 -0.23 -13.91 4.99
CA ILE A 91 -1.54 -13.57 4.43
C ILE A 91 -2.15 -14.83 3.84
N THR A 92 -3.36 -15.16 4.31
CA THR A 92 -4.12 -16.35 3.86
C THR A 92 -5.51 -15.93 3.38
N PRO A 93 -6.25 -16.81 2.70
CA PRO A 93 -7.61 -16.49 2.27
C PRO A 93 -8.48 -15.96 3.41
N GLY A 94 -9.24 -14.91 3.13
CA GLY A 94 -10.05 -14.21 4.15
C GLY A 94 -9.34 -13.01 4.77
N MET A 95 -8.05 -12.86 4.52
CA MET A 95 -7.26 -11.70 4.97
C MET A 95 -7.10 -10.68 3.85
N SER A 96 -6.72 -9.46 4.22
CA SER A 96 -6.49 -8.38 3.25
C SER A 96 -5.44 -7.40 3.75
N LEU A 97 -4.94 -6.58 2.83
CA LEU A 97 -4.08 -5.44 3.14
C LEU A 97 -4.80 -4.15 2.77
N THR A 98 -4.78 -3.18 3.67
CA THR A 98 -5.28 -1.83 3.40
C THR A 98 -4.11 -0.87 3.29
N LEU A 99 -4.05 -0.19 2.15
CA LEU A 99 -3.15 0.94 1.92
C LEU A 99 -3.92 2.21 2.27
N LYS A 100 -3.36 3.02 3.16
CA LYS A 100 -4.00 4.25 3.61
C LYS A 100 -2.99 5.37 3.55
N CYS A 101 -3.19 6.30 2.61
CA CYS A 101 -2.26 7.38 2.36
C CYS A 101 -2.93 8.74 2.54
N THR A 102 -2.31 9.58 3.34
CA THR A 102 -2.78 10.93 3.60
C THR A 102 -1.89 11.91 2.84
N TYR A 103 -2.52 12.78 2.06
CA TYR A 103 -1.86 13.79 1.25
C TYR A 103 -2.26 15.19 1.66
N ASN A 104 -1.32 16.10 1.62
CA ASN A 104 -1.58 17.52 1.72
C ASN A 104 -1.41 18.14 0.32
N ASN A 105 -2.52 18.36 -0.37
CA ASN A 105 -2.49 19.06 -1.65
C ASN A 105 -2.56 20.55 -1.39
N TRP A 106 -1.40 21.20 -1.32
CA TRP A 106 -1.31 22.65 -1.12
C TRP A 106 -1.43 23.45 -2.42
N THR A 107 -1.65 22.78 -3.56
CA THR A 107 -1.74 23.41 -4.86
C THR A 107 -3.18 23.83 -5.17
N ASP A 108 -3.34 24.66 -6.19
CA ASP A 108 -4.65 25.09 -6.70
C ASP A 108 -5.26 24.11 -7.71
N GLU A 109 -4.60 22.96 -7.93
CA GLU A 109 -5.01 21.98 -8.93
C GLU A 109 -5.39 20.67 -8.27
N HIS A 110 -6.27 19.90 -8.93
CA HIS A 110 -6.49 18.51 -8.57
C HIS A 110 -5.25 17.68 -8.90
N LEU A 111 -4.89 16.78 -8.00
CA LEU A 111 -3.78 15.84 -8.22
C LEU A 111 -4.32 14.43 -8.36
N GLN A 112 -3.71 13.66 -9.23
CA GLN A 112 -4.10 12.28 -9.50
C GLN A 112 -2.85 11.44 -9.75
N PHE A 113 -3.03 10.15 -9.97
CA PHE A 113 -1.92 9.25 -10.29
C PHE A 113 -1.19 9.71 -11.53
N GLY A 114 0.14 9.70 -11.47
CA GLY A 114 0.99 10.00 -12.62
C GLY A 114 2.46 9.77 -12.33
N LEU A 115 3.26 9.76 -13.39
CA LEU A 115 4.70 9.45 -13.31
C LEU A 115 5.57 10.68 -13.07
N LEU A 116 5.02 11.89 -13.24
CA LEU A 116 5.74 13.12 -13.00
C LEU A 116 5.81 13.42 -11.51
N SER A 117 6.87 14.08 -11.07
CA SER A 117 7.02 14.45 -9.66
C SER A 117 5.91 15.38 -9.16
N THR A 118 5.23 16.08 -10.07
CA THR A 118 4.08 16.94 -9.76
C THR A 118 2.77 16.16 -9.66
N ASP A 119 2.74 14.92 -10.11
CA ASP A 119 1.62 13.99 -9.91
C ASP A 119 1.79 13.29 -8.57
N GLU A 120 0.85 12.39 -8.22
CA GLU A 120 0.98 11.57 -7.02
C GLU A 120 0.98 10.08 -7.33
N MET A 121 1.48 9.31 -6.37
CA MET A 121 1.51 7.86 -6.43
C MET A 121 1.11 7.28 -5.09
N MET A 122 0.65 6.03 -5.11
CA MET A 122 0.24 5.28 -3.91
C MET A 122 0.56 3.81 -4.12
N ILE A 123 1.81 3.43 -3.82
CA ILE A 123 2.31 2.09 -4.13
C ILE A 123 2.88 1.43 -2.87
N LEU A 124 2.47 0.19 -2.64
CA LEU A 124 3.14 -0.71 -1.70
C LEU A 124 4.08 -1.61 -2.48
N PHE A 125 5.34 -1.61 -2.09
CA PHE A 125 6.35 -2.53 -2.58
C PHE A 125 6.80 -3.48 -1.48
N GLY A 126 7.40 -4.58 -1.90
CA GLY A 126 8.02 -5.51 -0.97
C GLY A 126 8.48 -6.79 -1.65
N TYR A 127 8.79 -7.76 -0.81
CA TYR A 127 9.17 -9.08 -1.26
C TYR A 127 8.40 -10.14 -0.48
N PHE A 128 8.03 -11.19 -1.17
CA PHE A 128 7.28 -12.29 -0.59
C PHE A 128 7.74 -13.61 -1.21
N TYR A 129 7.38 -14.71 -0.54
CA TYR A 129 7.43 -16.03 -1.10
C TYR A 129 6.13 -16.77 -0.79
N THR A 130 5.88 -17.84 -1.52
CA THR A 130 4.69 -18.68 -1.34
C THR A 130 5.11 -20.08 -0.90
N ASP A 131 4.22 -20.75 -0.22
CA ASP A 131 4.42 -22.16 0.15
C ASP A 131 3.51 -23.05 -0.67
#